data_517976eba2dda3a5c88b114c0bb2cc75
#
_entry.id   517976eba2dda3a5c88b114c0bb2cc75
#
_cell.length_a   1.000
_cell.length_b   1.000
_cell.length_c   1.000
_cell.angle_alpha   90.00
_cell.angle_beta   90.00
_cell.angle_gamma   90.00
#
_symmetry.space_group_name_H-M   'P 1'
#
loop_
_entity.id
_entity.type
_entity.pdbx_description
1 polymer ?
#
loop_
_entity_poly.entity_id
_entity_poly.type
_entity_poly.pdbx_seq_one_letter_code
_entity_poly.pdbx_strand_id
1 'polypeptide(L)'
;KHLRDNYLLPSDFLNYTRSSYMLELYRCCQGEYVIFDTETTGLNVFEDDIVQIAAIKVNAGKITDRFNIILHTDKPIPAMLGGIVNPLLLEYERADKVDRRTGLCAFMDFVGDCTLIGQNVEYDCYILDYNLRRDCGDFSFFTVHPLYFDTLRVARIMAPRLKSYKLKSLLEVFGLEGENSHLADDDVIATLSVLDHFLGIFAANMQQHIDCLQNNSAVAELFRRAYADIYHGTLSRLYQRSFESALLVDELEQLYGTFIQKEWITANPKMQYIFSFLRNDVIFPEKTPSLKEQLSAHLLDITTYREADLCDSSCITEKVFVSTVHKAKGLEFENVIIFEATDGVYPFFDKKTPEEIRESA
;
A
#
# COMPACT_ATOMS: atom_id res chain seq x y z
N LYS A 1 -4.31 -9.67 -5.06
CA LYS A 1 -4.32 -8.61 -6.10
C LYS A 1 -4.05 -9.21 -7.48
N HIS A 2 -2.92 -9.92 -7.65
CA HIS A 2 -2.53 -10.53 -8.94
C HIS A 2 -3.64 -11.44 -9.54
N LEU A 3 -4.20 -12.35 -8.74
CA LEU A 3 -5.27 -13.24 -9.19
C LEU A 3 -6.50 -12.46 -9.67
N ARG A 4 -6.89 -11.41 -8.96
CA ARG A 4 -8.01 -10.55 -9.34
C ARG A 4 -7.72 -9.76 -10.61
N ASP A 5 -6.53 -9.16 -10.69
CA ASP A 5 -6.18 -8.26 -11.80
C ASP A 5 -5.97 -9.03 -13.11
N ASN A 6 -5.68 -10.34 -13.04
CA ASN A 6 -5.56 -11.22 -14.20
C ASN A 6 -6.82 -12.07 -14.46
N TYR A 7 -7.95 -11.73 -13.89
CA TYR A 7 -9.23 -12.42 -14.08
C TYR A 7 -9.19 -13.92 -13.72
N LEU A 8 -8.33 -14.30 -12.79
CA LEU A 8 -8.23 -15.68 -12.31
C LEU A 8 -9.28 -16.03 -11.25
N LEU A 9 -10.05 -15.05 -10.81
CA LEU A 9 -11.18 -15.24 -9.90
C LEU A 9 -12.50 -15.03 -10.64
N PRO A 10 -13.48 -15.93 -10.44
CA PRO A 10 -14.83 -15.74 -10.95
C PRO A 10 -15.45 -14.45 -10.45
N SER A 11 -16.26 -13.79 -11.30
CA SER A 11 -16.94 -12.52 -10.95
C SER A 11 -17.80 -12.66 -9.69
N ASP A 12 -18.47 -13.81 -9.52
CA ASP A 12 -19.34 -14.07 -8.38
C ASP A 12 -18.56 -14.17 -7.07
N PHE A 13 -17.36 -14.77 -7.10
CA PHE A 13 -16.47 -14.77 -5.95
C PHE A 13 -15.94 -13.39 -5.62
N LEU A 14 -15.58 -12.59 -6.64
CA LEU A 14 -15.15 -11.19 -6.43
C LEU A 14 -16.29 -10.34 -5.84
N ASN A 15 -17.50 -10.50 -6.32
CA ASN A 15 -18.66 -9.79 -5.80
C ASN A 15 -18.98 -10.22 -4.37
N TYR A 16 -18.89 -11.52 -4.09
CA TYR A 16 -19.02 -12.05 -2.73
C TYR A 16 -17.99 -11.42 -1.79
N THR A 17 -16.70 -11.43 -2.15
CA THR A 17 -15.63 -10.88 -1.29
C THR A 17 -15.77 -9.38 -1.06
N ARG A 18 -16.21 -8.63 -2.07
CA ARG A 18 -16.49 -7.19 -1.96
C ARG A 18 -17.66 -6.94 -1.03
N SER A 19 -18.77 -7.66 -1.20
CA SER A 19 -19.95 -7.53 -0.36
C SER A 19 -19.66 -7.96 1.09
N SER A 20 -18.88 -9.02 1.29
CA SER A 20 -18.46 -9.48 2.62
C SER A 20 -17.60 -8.42 3.31
N TYR A 21 -16.60 -7.85 2.62
CA TYR A 21 -15.75 -6.81 3.16
C TYR A 21 -16.55 -5.56 3.57
N MET A 22 -17.46 -5.11 2.72
CA MET A 22 -18.30 -3.94 3.01
C MET A 22 -19.27 -4.18 4.16
N LEU A 23 -19.86 -5.38 4.24
CA LEU A 23 -20.78 -5.71 5.33
C LEU A 23 -20.06 -5.81 6.69
N GLU A 24 -18.84 -6.36 6.70
CA GLU A 24 -18.01 -6.46 7.89
C GLU A 24 -17.57 -5.07 8.36
N LEU A 25 -17.06 -4.23 7.46
CA LEU A 25 -16.74 -2.82 7.75
C LEU A 25 -17.97 -2.08 8.30
N TYR A 26 -19.11 -2.18 7.63
CA TYR A 26 -20.34 -1.52 8.06
C TYR A 26 -20.74 -1.93 9.48
N ARG A 27 -20.63 -3.23 9.81
CA ARG A 27 -20.90 -3.73 11.17
C ARG A 27 -19.93 -3.18 12.20
N CYS A 28 -18.64 -3.13 11.88
CA CYS A 28 -17.64 -2.54 12.77
C CYS A 28 -17.92 -1.05 13.03
N CYS A 29 -18.34 -0.31 12.01
CA CYS A 29 -18.67 1.10 12.14
C CYS A 29 -20.00 1.39 12.88
N GLN A 30 -20.78 0.37 13.24
CA GLN A 30 -21.93 0.55 14.16
C GLN A 30 -21.49 0.68 15.63
N GLY A 31 -20.28 0.26 15.97
CA GLY A 31 -19.66 0.42 17.28
C GLY A 31 -18.64 1.55 17.29
N GLU A 32 -17.72 1.45 18.25
CA GLU A 32 -16.59 2.37 18.34
C GLU A 32 -15.44 1.87 17.43
N TYR A 33 -14.83 2.78 16.67
CA TYR A 33 -13.68 2.51 15.81
C TYR A 33 -12.71 3.69 15.81
N VAL A 34 -11.49 3.45 15.35
CA VAL A 34 -10.44 4.46 15.27
C VAL A 34 -10.03 4.64 13.82
N ILE A 35 -10.02 5.87 13.34
CA ILE A 35 -9.35 6.24 12.11
C ILE A 35 -8.00 6.82 12.48
N PHE A 36 -6.92 6.37 11.83
CA PHE A 36 -5.58 6.88 12.07
C PHE A 36 -4.78 7.04 10.79
N ASP A 37 -3.77 7.85 10.88
CA ASP A 37 -2.79 8.12 9.82
C ASP A 37 -1.43 8.41 10.45
N THR A 38 -0.35 8.13 9.71
CA THR A 38 1.02 8.36 10.16
C THR A 38 1.84 9.13 9.16
N GLU A 39 2.60 10.12 9.65
CA GLU A 39 3.64 10.77 8.88
C GLU A 39 5.02 10.27 9.32
N THR A 40 5.92 10.10 8.37
CA THR A 40 7.16 9.37 8.55
C THR A 40 8.37 10.06 7.96
N THR A 41 9.58 9.61 8.34
CA THR A 41 10.83 10.13 7.76
C THR A 41 11.08 9.66 6.32
N GLY A 42 10.38 8.60 5.85
CA GLY A 42 10.51 8.04 4.52
C GLY A 42 9.55 6.88 4.30
N LEU A 43 9.74 6.12 3.22
CA LEU A 43 8.80 5.07 2.80
C LEU A 43 9.23 3.64 3.17
N ASN A 44 10.40 3.47 3.78
CA ASN A 44 10.88 2.15 4.17
C ASN A 44 10.37 1.76 5.55
N VAL A 45 9.37 0.90 5.60
CA VAL A 45 8.72 0.46 6.86
C VAL A 45 9.67 -0.20 7.86
N PHE A 46 10.84 -0.69 7.43
CA PHE A 46 11.84 -1.35 8.28
C PHE A 46 13.03 -0.46 8.64
N GLU A 47 13.05 0.77 8.18
CA GLU A 47 14.13 1.71 8.47
C GLU A 47 13.61 3.04 8.97
N ASP A 48 12.44 3.48 8.49
CA ASP A 48 11.95 4.82 8.77
C ASP A 48 11.25 4.94 10.11
N ASP A 49 11.23 6.17 10.60
CA ASP A 49 10.60 6.52 11.85
C ASP A 49 9.23 7.13 11.60
N ILE A 50 8.26 6.76 12.43
CA ILE A 50 7.04 7.55 12.57
C ILE A 50 7.40 8.86 13.25
N VAL A 51 6.96 9.97 12.68
CA VAL A 51 7.15 11.33 13.17
C VAL A 51 5.87 11.90 13.76
N GLN A 52 4.74 11.67 13.09
CA GLN A 52 3.42 12.07 13.60
C GLN A 52 2.48 10.86 13.60
N ILE A 53 1.65 10.76 14.63
CA ILE A 53 0.50 9.86 14.66
C ILE A 53 -0.71 10.73 14.99
N ALA A 54 -1.68 10.74 14.08
CA ALA A 54 -2.99 11.32 14.36
C ALA A 54 -4.06 10.25 14.30
N ALA A 55 -5.06 10.37 15.18
CA ALA A 55 -6.19 9.48 15.20
C ALA A 55 -7.45 10.15 15.76
N ILE A 56 -8.59 9.64 15.33
CA ILE A 56 -9.88 10.01 15.89
C ILE A 56 -10.62 8.73 16.29
N LYS A 57 -11.25 8.78 17.45
CA LYS A 57 -12.21 7.79 17.88
C LYS A 57 -13.60 8.20 17.44
N VAL A 58 -14.34 7.29 16.82
CA VAL A 58 -15.68 7.56 16.28
C VAL A 58 -16.65 6.55 16.84
N ASN A 59 -17.81 7.02 17.29
CA ASN A 59 -18.91 6.17 17.75
C ASN A 59 -20.22 6.72 17.21
N ALA A 60 -21.03 5.87 16.61
CA ALA A 60 -22.31 6.23 15.98
C ALA A 60 -22.19 7.47 15.05
N GLY A 61 -21.13 7.53 14.22
CA GLY A 61 -20.87 8.61 13.28
C GLY A 61 -20.43 9.94 13.91
N LYS A 62 -20.06 9.95 15.21
CA LYS A 62 -19.58 11.15 15.89
C LYS A 62 -18.17 10.93 16.43
N ILE A 63 -17.33 11.91 16.24
CA ILE A 63 -15.99 11.93 16.86
C ILE A 63 -16.17 12.08 18.37
N THR A 64 -15.69 11.10 19.12
CA THR A 64 -15.77 11.05 20.59
C THR A 64 -14.46 11.43 21.25
N ASP A 65 -13.34 11.18 20.58
CA ASP A 65 -12.00 11.51 21.10
C ASP A 65 -11.01 11.76 19.96
N ARG A 66 -9.90 12.42 20.27
CA ARG A 66 -8.83 12.78 19.31
C ARG A 66 -7.46 12.51 19.89
N PHE A 67 -6.57 12.06 19.05
CA PHE A 67 -5.17 11.82 19.38
C PHE A 67 -4.30 12.45 18.29
N ASN A 68 -3.34 13.25 18.67
CA ASN A 68 -2.35 13.82 17.75
C ASN A 68 -1.07 14.06 18.52
N ILE A 69 0.02 13.41 18.13
CA ILE A 69 1.32 13.56 18.76
C ILE A 69 2.44 13.63 17.73
N ILE A 70 3.49 14.37 18.07
CA ILE A 70 4.76 14.39 17.35
C ILE A 70 5.78 13.58 18.15
N LEU A 71 6.37 12.58 17.52
CA LEU A 71 7.40 11.72 18.11
C LEU A 71 8.78 12.27 17.81
N HIS A 72 9.68 12.18 18.78
CA HIS A 72 11.08 12.53 18.57
C HIS A 72 11.74 11.59 17.56
N THR A 73 12.54 12.12 16.64
CA THR A 73 13.39 11.35 15.73
C THR A 73 14.73 12.05 15.53
N ASP A 74 15.81 11.25 15.43
CA ASP A 74 17.14 11.72 15.06
C ASP A 74 17.37 11.65 13.52
N LYS A 75 16.41 11.08 12.79
CA LYS A 75 16.49 10.97 11.33
C LYS A 75 16.05 12.26 10.65
N PRO A 76 16.62 12.57 9.50
CA PRO A 76 16.22 13.74 8.74
C PRO A 76 14.78 13.58 8.20
N ILE A 77 13.96 14.59 8.43
CA ILE A 77 12.64 14.70 7.80
C ILE A 77 12.84 15.35 6.43
N PRO A 78 12.32 14.76 5.33
CA PRO A 78 12.45 15.32 4.00
C PRO A 78 11.90 16.76 3.93
N ALA A 79 12.72 17.70 3.44
CA ALA A 79 12.30 19.10 3.34
C ALA A 79 11.24 19.34 2.26
N MET A 80 11.16 18.44 1.26
CA MET A 80 10.26 18.56 0.13
C MET A 80 9.51 17.24 -0.11
N LEU A 81 8.22 17.33 -0.38
CA LEU A 81 7.37 16.23 -0.81
C LEU A 81 6.77 16.58 -2.18
N GLY A 82 7.12 15.80 -3.21
CA GLY A 82 6.54 16.01 -4.55
C GLY A 82 6.72 17.42 -5.12
N GLY A 83 7.78 18.14 -4.75
CA GLY A 83 8.08 19.50 -5.22
C GLY A 83 7.48 20.64 -4.38
N ILE A 84 6.79 20.31 -3.29
CA ILE A 84 6.29 21.30 -2.30
C ILE A 84 7.04 21.17 -0.98
N VAL A 85 7.09 22.25 -0.21
CA VAL A 85 7.67 22.21 1.15
C VAL A 85 6.87 21.24 2.00
N ASN A 86 7.59 20.35 2.70
CA ASN A 86 6.96 19.38 3.58
C ASN A 86 6.34 20.06 4.80
N PRO A 87 5.01 20.08 4.98
CA PRO A 87 4.38 20.72 6.12
C PRO A 87 4.75 20.06 7.45
N LEU A 88 5.01 18.74 7.45
CA LEU A 88 5.44 18.00 8.61
C LEU A 88 6.73 18.57 9.24
N LEU A 89 7.70 19.04 8.42
CA LEU A 89 8.93 19.62 8.92
C LEU A 89 8.66 20.90 9.75
N LEU A 90 7.75 21.74 9.26
CA LEU A 90 7.35 22.96 9.98
C LEU A 90 6.60 22.65 11.27
N GLU A 91 5.74 21.64 11.24
CA GLU A 91 5.01 21.16 12.42
C GLU A 91 5.99 20.57 13.44
N TYR A 92 6.92 19.72 12.98
CA TYR A 92 7.94 19.11 13.81
C TYR A 92 8.82 20.15 14.53
N GLU A 93 9.21 21.24 13.85
CA GLU A 93 10.02 22.31 14.47
C GLU A 93 9.29 23.02 15.62
N ARG A 94 7.96 23.16 15.53
CA ARG A 94 7.13 23.94 16.46
C ARG A 94 6.57 23.12 17.61
N ALA A 95 6.27 21.85 17.37
CA ALA A 95 5.60 21.01 18.34
C ALA A 95 6.52 20.55 19.48
N ASP A 96 5.95 20.26 20.62
CA ASP A 96 6.60 19.49 21.68
C ASP A 96 6.69 18.03 21.24
N LYS A 97 7.92 17.47 21.27
CA LYS A 97 8.17 16.10 20.84
C LYS A 97 8.02 15.15 22.03
N VAL A 98 7.26 14.10 21.82
CA VAL A 98 7.10 13.02 22.80
C VAL A 98 8.17 11.97 22.56
N ASP A 99 8.69 11.38 23.65
CA ASP A 99 9.56 10.21 23.56
C ASP A 99 8.85 9.07 22.81
N ARG A 100 9.57 8.40 21.91
CA ARG A 100 9.03 7.41 20.99
C ARG A 100 8.24 6.30 21.70
N ARG A 101 8.86 5.67 22.69
CA ARG A 101 8.22 4.59 23.47
C ARG A 101 6.93 5.09 24.15
N THR A 102 7.04 6.23 24.81
CA THR A 102 5.90 6.85 25.50
C THR A 102 4.76 7.15 24.55
N GLY A 103 5.05 7.75 23.40
CA GLY A 103 4.03 8.12 22.42
C GLY A 103 3.40 6.91 21.71
N LEU A 104 4.20 5.91 21.34
CA LEU A 104 3.69 4.67 20.72
C LEU A 104 2.81 3.89 21.71
N CYS A 105 3.20 3.77 22.99
CA CYS A 105 2.36 3.15 24.01
C CYS A 105 1.05 3.93 24.23
N ALA A 106 1.13 5.27 24.29
CA ALA A 106 -0.06 6.11 24.44
C ALA A 106 -1.03 5.96 23.25
N PHE A 107 -0.50 5.79 22.03
CA PHE A 107 -1.34 5.50 20.87
C PHE A 107 -2.03 4.14 20.99
N MET A 108 -1.32 3.10 21.43
CA MET A 108 -1.92 1.78 21.63
C MET A 108 -2.98 1.79 22.73
N ASP A 109 -2.75 2.54 23.81
CA ASP A 109 -3.74 2.75 24.87
C ASP A 109 -4.97 3.52 24.35
N PHE A 110 -4.77 4.51 23.49
CA PHE A 110 -5.85 5.22 22.83
C PHE A 110 -6.66 4.30 21.91
N VAL A 111 -6.04 3.45 21.14
CA VAL A 111 -6.72 2.49 20.25
C VAL A 111 -7.51 1.46 21.06
N GLY A 112 -6.92 0.87 22.10
CA GLY A 112 -7.54 -0.19 22.88
C GLY A 112 -7.96 -1.37 21.98
N ASP A 113 -9.18 -1.84 22.12
CA ASP A 113 -9.75 -2.95 21.33
C ASP A 113 -10.50 -2.48 20.07
N CYS A 114 -10.42 -1.19 19.71
CA CYS A 114 -11.15 -0.64 18.59
C CYS A 114 -10.66 -1.19 17.25
N THR A 115 -11.57 -1.36 16.30
CA THR A 115 -11.22 -1.63 14.90
C THR A 115 -10.52 -0.42 14.30
N LEU A 116 -9.42 -0.67 13.60
CA LEU A 116 -8.62 0.35 12.94
C LEU A 116 -9.03 0.55 11.48
N ILE A 117 -9.08 1.79 11.06
CA ILE A 117 -9.41 2.21 9.69
C ILE A 117 -8.41 3.30 9.27
N GLY A 118 -8.03 3.33 7.99
CA GLY A 118 -7.21 4.40 7.44
C GLY A 118 -7.27 4.42 5.91
N GLN A 119 -6.59 5.38 5.30
CA GLN A 119 -6.49 5.52 3.86
C GLN A 119 -5.16 4.95 3.37
N ASN A 120 -5.18 3.86 2.61
CA ASN A 120 -3.97 3.11 2.24
C ASN A 120 -3.20 2.59 3.47
N VAL A 121 -3.93 2.24 4.46
CA VAL A 121 -3.51 2.01 5.86
C VAL A 121 -2.55 0.83 6.05
N GLU A 122 -2.36 0.01 5.02
CA GLU A 122 -1.44 -1.13 5.10
C GLU A 122 -0.02 -0.68 5.43
N TYR A 123 0.44 0.42 4.82
CA TYR A 123 1.72 1.03 5.13
C TYR A 123 1.81 1.47 6.59
N ASP A 124 0.79 2.18 7.08
CA ASP A 124 0.73 2.68 8.47
C ASP A 124 0.76 1.54 9.49
N CYS A 125 0.05 0.45 9.22
CA CYS A 125 0.07 -0.73 10.08
C CYS A 125 1.47 -1.38 10.14
N TYR A 126 2.17 -1.49 9.01
CA TYR A 126 3.50 -2.11 8.97
C TYR A 126 4.57 -1.23 9.61
N ILE A 127 4.57 0.06 9.33
CA ILE A 127 5.55 0.96 9.96
C ILE A 127 5.30 1.10 11.46
N LEU A 128 4.03 1.06 11.88
CA LEU A 128 3.66 1.04 13.29
C LEU A 128 4.14 -0.25 13.98
N ASP A 129 3.91 -1.42 13.39
CA ASP A 129 4.38 -2.70 13.92
C ASP A 129 5.90 -2.72 14.08
N TYR A 130 6.64 -2.21 13.08
CA TYR A 130 8.09 -2.11 13.16
C TYR A 130 8.56 -1.16 14.25
N ASN A 131 8.03 0.05 14.32
CA ASN A 131 8.40 1.03 15.33
C ASN A 131 8.04 0.55 16.74
N LEU A 132 6.91 -0.12 16.94
CA LEU A 132 6.53 -0.73 18.22
C LEU A 132 7.51 -1.82 18.64
N ARG A 133 7.89 -2.73 17.75
CA ARG A 133 8.87 -3.78 18.05
C ARG A 133 10.24 -3.21 18.42
N ARG A 134 10.70 -2.20 17.68
CA ARG A 134 12.00 -1.56 17.93
C ARG A 134 12.02 -0.79 19.24
N ASP A 135 11.01 0.02 19.51
CA ASP A 135 11.03 1.02 20.58
C ASP A 135 10.33 0.52 21.86
N CYS A 136 9.38 -0.44 21.75
CA CYS A 136 8.62 -0.98 22.89
C CYS A 136 8.96 -2.44 23.24
N GLY A 137 9.82 -3.12 22.46
CA GLY A 137 10.21 -4.52 22.69
C GLY A 137 9.31 -5.52 21.96
N ASP A 138 9.25 -6.77 22.41
CA ASP A 138 8.53 -7.88 21.74
C ASP A 138 7.01 -7.69 21.65
N PHE A 139 6.58 -6.60 21.04
CA PHE A 139 5.20 -6.29 20.77
C PHE A 139 4.91 -6.53 19.28
N SER A 140 3.90 -7.30 18.96
CA SER A 140 3.42 -7.45 17.60
C SER A 140 2.04 -6.80 17.45
N PHE A 141 2.00 -5.70 16.71
CA PHE A 141 0.78 -4.98 16.39
C PHE A 141 -0.28 -5.90 15.76
N PHE A 142 0.10 -6.71 14.78
CA PHE A 142 -0.82 -7.62 14.10
C PHE A 142 -1.34 -8.78 14.96
N THR A 143 -0.71 -9.06 16.10
CA THR A 143 -1.25 -10.03 17.06
C THR A 143 -2.40 -9.44 17.86
N VAL A 144 -2.33 -8.15 18.17
CA VAL A 144 -3.37 -7.43 18.94
C VAL A 144 -4.47 -6.92 18.01
N HIS A 145 -4.09 -6.40 16.83
CA HIS A 145 -5.00 -5.85 15.84
C HIS A 145 -4.90 -6.60 14.50
N PRO A 146 -5.42 -7.84 14.42
CA PRO A 146 -5.33 -8.64 13.20
C PRO A 146 -6.25 -8.14 12.07
N LEU A 147 -7.22 -7.29 12.40
CA LEU A 147 -8.21 -6.76 11.46
C LEU A 147 -8.14 -5.24 11.41
N TYR A 148 -7.98 -4.73 10.21
CA TYR A 148 -8.09 -3.31 9.89
C TYR A 148 -8.79 -3.14 8.54
N PHE A 149 -9.37 -1.95 8.32
CA PHE A 149 -10.04 -1.63 7.06
C PHE A 149 -9.39 -0.45 6.35
N ASP A 150 -9.39 -0.53 5.03
CA ASP A 150 -8.74 0.44 4.15
C ASP A 150 -9.78 1.17 3.29
N THR A 151 -9.91 2.48 3.47
CA THR A 151 -10.82 3.32 2.68
C THR A 151 -10.43 3.39 1.21
N LEU A 152 -9.15 3.21 0.86
CA LEU A 152 -8.71 3.02 -0.52
C LEU A 152 -9.35 1.77 -1.14
N ARG A 153 -9.41 0.67 -0.39
CA ARG A 153 -10.07 -0.56 -0.82
C ARG A 153 -11.59 -0.36 -0.94
N VAL A 154 -12.19 0.34 0.03
CA VAL A 154 -13.61 0.72 -0.02
C VAL A 154 -13.92 1.50 -1.30
N ALA A 155 -13.16 2.55 -1.59
CA ALA A 155 -13.33 3.36 -2.78
C ALA A 155 -13.18 2.54 -4.07
N ARG A 156 -12.24 1.62 -4.14
CA ARG A 156 -12.06 0.70 -5.28
C ARG A 156 -13.23 -0.29 -5.45
N ILE A 157 -13.88 -0.68 -4.36
CA ILE A 157 -15.07 -1.54 -4.40
C ILE A 157 -16.29 -0.75 -4.87
N MET A 158 -16.52 0.41 -4.26
CA MET A 158 -17.74 1.19 -4.45
C MET A 158 -17.72 2.06 -5.70
N ALA A 159 -16.54 2.52 -6.13
CA ALA A 159 -16.34 3.35 -7.31
C ALA A 159 -15.20 2.83 -8.21
N PRO A 160 -15.34 1.65 -8.85
CA PRO A 160 -14.23 0.93 -9.50
C PRO A 160 -13.67 1.58 -10.77
N ARG A 161 -14.24 2.68 -11.25
CA ARG A 161 -13.87 3.33 -12.53
C ARG A 161 -13.22 4.70 -12.35
N LEU A 162 -12.80 5.06 -11.14
CA LEU A 162 -12.10 6.32 -10.91
C LEU A 162 -10.67 6.27 -11.50
N LYS A 163 -10.23 7.41 -12.01
CA LYS A 163 -8.86 7.58 -12.53
C LYS A 163 -7.82 7.61 -11.41
N SER A 164 -8.20 8.11 -10.24
CA SER A 164 -7.34 8.23 -9.07
C SER A 164 -8.13 7.89 -7.79
N TYR A 165 -7.46 7.26 -6.85
CA TYR A 165 -8.00 6.90 -5.53
C TYR A 165 -7.20 7.56 -4.40
N LYS A 166 -6.40 8.59 -4.72
CA LYS A 166 -5.75 9.41 -3.70
C LYS A 166 -6.82 10.15 -2.90
N LEU A 167 -6.59 10.34 -1.61
CA LEU A 167 -7.54 10.98 -0.70
C LEU A 167 -8.07 12.31 -1.26
N LYS A 168 -7.17 13.21 -1.67
CA LYS A 168 -7.53 14.46 -2.34
C LYS A 168 -8.47 14.27 -3.54
N SER A 169 -8.17 13.30 -4.41
CA SER A 169 -9.00 13.03 -5.59
C SER A 169 -10.39 12.51 -5.23
N LEU A 170 -10.51 11.74 -4.14
CA LEU A 170 -11.80 11.26 -3.64
C LEU A 170 -12.64 12.42 -3.08
N LEU A 171 -12.03 13.32 -2.29
CA LEU A 171 -12.70 14.51 -1.79
C LEU A 171 -13.24 15.38 -2.94
N GLU A 172 -12.40 15.67 -3.93
CA GLU A 172 -12.75 16.48 -5.10
C GLU A 172 -13.87 15.85 -5.94
N VAL A 173 -13.76 14.55 -6.27
CA VAL A 173 -14.72 13.86 -7.13
C VAL A 173 -16.10 13.75 -6.49
N PHE A 174 -16.16 13.53 -5.18
CA PHE A 174 -17.44 13.37 -4.47
C PHE A 174 -17.91 14.64 -3.78
N GLY A 175 -17.16 15.76 -3.89
CA GLY A 175 -17.52 17.04 -3.26
C GLY A 175 -17.59 16.96 -1.75
N LEU A 176 -16.66 16.21 -1.13
CA LEU A 176 -16.62 15.98 0.32
C LEU A 176 -15.81 17.06 1.03
N GLU A 177 -16.15 17.32 2.27
CA GLU A 177 -15.40 18.22 3.14
C GLU A 177 -14.13 17.53 3.65
N GLY A 178 -13.05 18.30 3.77
CA GLY A 178 -11.75 17.87 4.27
C GLY A 178 -10.61 18.42 3.44
N GLU A 179 -9.44 18.44 4.01
CA GLU A 179 -8.19 18.81 3.34
C GLU A 179 -7.22 17.63 3.42
N ASN A 180 -6.48 17.40 2.35
CA ASN A 180 -5.32 16.51 2.37
C ASN A 180 -4.08 17.39 2.37
N SER A 181 -3.66 17.81 3.56
CA SER A 181 -2.56 18.76 3.78
C SER A 181 -1.20 18.08 3.93
N HIS A 182 -1.17 16.74 3.96
CA HIS A 182 -0.01 15.96 4.41
C HIS A 182 0.38 16.28 5.86
N LEU A 183 -0.63 16.51 6.69
CA LEU A 183 -0.58 16.44 8.14
C LEU A 183 -1.60 15.40 8.56
N ALA A 184 -1.18 14.46 9.40
CA ALA A 184 -2.00 13.28 9.71
C ALA A 184 -3.36 13.63 10.35
N ASP A 185 -3.48 14.73 11.07
CA ASP A 185 -4.73 15.16 11.70
C ASP A 185 -5.79 15.66 10.70
N ASP A 186 -5.39 16.32 9.61
CA ASP A 186 -6.29 16.68 8.52
C ASP A 186 -6.69 15.45 7.72
N ASP A 187 -5.75 14.55 7.46
CA ASP A 187 -5.95 13.36 6.65
C ASP A 187 -6.89 12.35 7.33
N VAL A 188 -6.90 12.23 8.67
CA VAL A 188 -7.89 11.39 9.38
C VAL A 188 -9.32 11.94 9.27
N ILE A 189 -9.51 13.26 9.28
CA ILE A 189 -10.83 13.89 9.10
C ILE A 189 -11.31 13.70 7.65
N ALA A 190 -10.44 13.91 6.69
CA ALA A 190 -10.73 13.66 5.27
C ALA A 190 -11.08 12.19 5.03
N THR A 191 -10.38 11.26 5.69
CA THR A 191 -10.64 9.82 5.63
C THR A 191 -12.01 9.47 6.22
N LEU A 192 -12.43 10.11 7.32
CA LEU A 192 -13.78 9.94 7.87
C LEU A 192 -14.84 10.38 6.86
N SER A 193 -14.66 11.54 6.21
CA SER A 193 -15.63 12.03 5.20
C SER A 193 -15.78 11.05 4.04
N VAL A 194 -14.68 10.46 3.56
CA VAL A 194 -14.70 9.43 2.50
C VAL A 194 -15.38 8.15 2.99
N LEU A 195 -15.08 7.70 4.21
CA LEU A 195 -15.69 6.52 4.81
C LEU A 195 -17.21 6.67 4.94
N ASP A 196 -17.67 7.78 5.53
CA ASP A 196 -19.10 8.07 5.74
C ASP A 196 -19.86 8.13 4.43
N HIS A 197 -19.29 8.75 3.40
CA HIS A 197 -19.86 8.78 2.07
C HIS A 197 -20.13 7.37 1.53
N PHE A 198 -19.13 6.49 1.56
CA PHE A 198 -19.27 5.12 1.03
C PHE A 198 -20.13 4.22 1.92
N LEU A 199 -20.11 4.40 3.24
CA LEU A 199 -21.01 3.68 4.13
C LEU A 199 -22.48 4.07 3.91
N GLY A 200 -22.74 5.35 3.58
CA GLY A 200 -24.07 5.81 3.18
C GLY A 200 -24.57 5.14 1.90
N ILE A 201 -23.71 5.06 0.87
CA ILE A 201 -24.03 4.35 -0.38
C ILE A 201 -24.26 2.85 -0.13
N PHE A 202 -23.41 2.23 0.69
CA PHE A 202 -23.55 0.81 1.04
C PHE A 202 -24.85 0.55 1.78
N ALA A 203 -25.19 1.37 2.78
CA ALA A 203 -26.44 1.23 3.55
C ALA A 203 -27.68 1.32 2.67
N ALA A 204 -27.69 2.23 1.69
CA ALA A 204 -28.77 2.36 0.72
C ALA A 204 -28.94 1.13 -0.20
N ASN A 205 -27.85 0.35 -0.41
CA ASN A 205 -27.84 -0.82 -1.27
C ASN A 205 -27.62 -2.14 -0.50
N MET A 206 -27.76 -2.13 0.82
CA MET A 206 -27.44 -3.25 1.71
C MET A 206 -28.10 -4.56 1.31
N GLN A 207 -29.38 -4.53 0.91
CA GLN A 207 -30.11 -5.74 0.53
C GLN A 207 -29.45 -6.44 -0.67
N GLN A 208 -28.96 -5.68 -1.66
CA GLN A 208 -28.27 -6.26 -2.83
C GLN A 208 -26.96 -6.98 -2.41
N HIS A 209 -26.24 -6.44 -1.43
CA HIS A 209 -25.04 -7.08 -0.91
C HIS A 209 -25.36 -8.35 -0.12
N ILE A 210 -26.45 -8.34 0.69
CA ILE A 210 -26.93 -9.53 1.41
C ILE A 210 -27.33 -10.64 0.42
N ASP A 211 -28.11 -10.30 -0.60
CA ASP A 211 -28.53 -11.23 -1.65
C ASP A 211 -27.32 -11.81 -2.39
N CYS A 212 -26.33 -10.99 -2.69
CA CYS A 212 -25.07 -11.44 -3.31
C CYS A 212 -24.35 -12.46 -2.42
N LEU A 213 -24.26 -12.21 -1.10
CA LEU A 213 -23.62 -13.12 -0.16
C LEU A 213 -24.37 -14.47 -0.06
N GLN A 214 -25.69 -14.43 -0.03
CA GLN A 214 -26.51 -15.64 0.05
C GLN A 214 -26.42 -16.47 -1.21
N ASN A 215 -26.56 -15.84 -2.39
CA ASN A 215 -26.57 -16.52 -3.68
C ASN A 215 -25.22 -17.11 -4.06
N ASN A 216 -24.11 -16.54 -3.58
CA ASN A 216 -22.75 -16.95 -3.95
C ASN A 216 -22.00 -17.70 -2.82
N SER A 217 -22.67 -18.04 -1.72
CA SER A 217 -22.03 -18.66 -0.55
C SER A 217 -21.36 -20.00 -0.85
N ALA A 218 -21.97 -20.84 -1.67
CA ALA A 218 -21.42 -22.15 -2.03
C ALA A 218 -20.15 -22.01 -2.88
N VAL A 219 -20.13 -21.10 -3.84
CA VAL A 219 -18.96 -20.80 -4.68
C VAL A 219 -17.83 -20.21 -3.83
N ALA A 220 -18.17 -19.28 -2.93
CA ALA A 220 -17.20 -18.69 -2.01
C ALA A 220 -16.55 -19.72 -1.10
N GLU A 221 -17.33 -20.66 -0.57
CA GLU A 221 -16.79 -21.74 0.27
C GLU A 221 -15.88 -22.69 -0.50
N LEU A 222 -16.24 -23.04 -1.73
CA LEU A 222 -15.38 -23.84 -2.60
C LEU A 222 -14.02 -23.17 -2.85
N PHE A 223 -14.03 -21.87 -3.19
CA PHE A 223 -12.80 -21.10 -3.39
C PHE A 223 -11.99 -20.95 -2.10
N ARG A 224 -12.64 -20.70 -0.97
CA ARG A 224 -11.97 -20.59 0.33
C ARG A 224 -11.22 -21.87 0.68
N ARG A 225 -11.81 -23.04 0.45
CA ARG A 225 -11.15 -24.35 0.66
C ARG A 225 -9.98 -24.53 -0.28
N ALA A 226 -10.16 -24.27 -1.58
CA ALA A 226 -9.09 -24.39 -2.55
C ALA A 226 -7.89 -23.46 -2.21
N TYR A 227 -8.15 -22.23 -1.79
CA TYR A 227 -7.11 -21.31 -1.34
C TYR A 227 -6.44 -21.80 -0.06
N ALA A 228 -7.20 -22.29 0.92
CA ALA A 228 -6.64 -22.84 2.14
C ALA A 228 -5.71 -24.03 1.85
N ASP A 229 -6.10 -24.92 0.95
CA ASP A 229 -5.28 -26.08 0.54
C ASP A 229 -3.98 -25.64 -0.16
N ILE A 230 -4.04 -24.65 -1.06
CA ILE A 230 -2.85 -24.08 -1.71
C ILE A 230 -1.97 -23.37 -0.68
N TYR A 231 -2.55 -22.49 0.12
CA TYR A 231 -1.81 -21.68 1.09
C TYR A 231 -1.15 -22.56 2.16
N HIS A 232 -1.92 -23.43 2.83
CA HIS A 232 -1.39 -24.28 3.90
C HIS A 232 -0.54 -25.43 3.36
N GLY A 233 -0.88 -25.99 2.20
CA GLY A 233 -0.16 -27.09 1.61
C GLY A 233 1.16 -26.70 0.93
N THR A 234 1.15 -25.65 0.14
CA THR A 234 2.27 -25.27 -0.74
C THR A 234 2.94 -23.96 -0.29
N LEU A 235 2.17 -22.87 -0.24
CA LEU A 235 2.73 -21.56 0.03
C LEU A 235 3.20 -21.40 1.49
N SER A 236 2.49 -21.99 2.45
CA SER A 236 2.90 -21.92 3.85
C SER A 236 4.22 -22.66 4.10
N ARG A 237 4.43 -23.82 3.44
CA ARG A 237 5.70 -24.54 3.55
C ARG A 237 6.85 -23.77 2.89
N LEU A 238 6.59 -23.17 1.73
CA LEU A 238 7.56 -22.29 1.09
C LEU A 238 7.89 -21.13 2.01
N TYR A 239 6.87 -20.43 2.52
CA TYR A 239 7.02 -19.30 3.40
C TYR A 239 7.85 -19.63 4.65
N GLN A 240 7.60 -20.76 5.29
CA GLN A 240 8.34 -21.18 6.48
C GLN A 240 9.81 -21.56 6.19
N ARG A 241 10.08 -22.13 5.02
CA ARG A 241 11.43 -22.60 4.65
C ARG A 241 12.28 -21.51 4.03
N SER A 242 11.69 -20.74 3.13
CA SER A 242 12.45 -19.90 2.20
C SER A 242 12.78 -18.52 2.78
N PHE A 243 12.01 -18.01 3.74
CA PHE A 243 12.32 -16.73 4.37
C PHE A 243 13.56 -16.75 5.26
N GLU A 244 14.07 -17.92 5.58
CA GLU A 244 15.32 -18.11 6.31
C GLU A 244 16.48 -18.52 5.37
N SER A 245 16.22 -18.66 4.07
CA SER A 245 17.16 -19.16 3.07
C SER A 245 17.66 -18.07 2.14
N ALA A 246 18.98 -18.06 1.88
CA ALA A 246 19.57 -17.25 0.82
C ALA A 246 19.05 -17.63 -0.59
N LEU A 247 18.41 -18.79 -0.72
CA LEU A 247 17.84 -19.32 -1.97
C LEU A 247 16.36 -18.95 -2.14
N LEU A 248 15.82 -18.01 -1.36
CA LEU A 248 14.41 -17.64 -1.40
C LEU A 248 13.91 -17.37 -2.83
N VAL A 249 14.65 -16.59 -3.61
CA VAL A 249 14.22 -16.24 -4.98
C VAL A 249 14.22 -17.46 -5.89
N ASP A 250 15.18 -18.37 -5.73
CA ASP A 250 15.26 -19.62 -6.51
C ASP A 250 14.06 -20.54 -6.17
N GLU A 251 13.67 -20.63 -4.91
CA GLU A 251 12.48 -21.39 -4.50
C GLU A 251 11.18 -20.75 -5.04
N LEU A 252 11.07 -19.43 -5.08
CA LEU A 252 9.93 -18.72 -5.69
C LEU A 252 9.87 -19.00 -7.21
N GLU A 253 11.01 -19.02 -7.88
CA GLU A 253 11.09 -19.33 -9.31
C GLU A 253 10.69 -20.78 -9.60
N GLN A 254 11.13 -21.74 -8.77
CA GLN A 254 10.70 -23.15 -8.85
C GLN A 254 9.20 -23.30 -8.60
N LEU A 255 8.64 -22.56 -7.63
CA LEU A 255 7.21 -22.56 -7.37
C LEU A 255 6.42 -22.03 -8.57
N TYR A 256 6.88 -20.93 -9.18
CA TYR A 256 6.30 -20.38 -10.40
C TYR A 256 6.30 -21.41 -11.54
N GLY A 257 7.42 -22.10 -11.76
CA GLY A 257 7.52 -23.20 -12.73
C GLY A 257 6.53 -24.34 -12.45
N THR A 258 6.37 -24.69 -11.17
CA THR A 258 5.39 -25.71 -10.75
C THR A 258 3.94 -25.30 -11.07
N PHE A 259 3.59 -24.04 -10.88
CA PHE A 259 2.25 -23.54 -11.20
C PHE A 259 1.97 -23.56 -12.71
N ILE A 260 2.98 -23.26 -13.53
CA ILE A 260 2.88 -23.39 -14.98
C ILE A 260 2.71 -24.85 -15.40
N GLN A 261 3.51 -25.79 -14.86
CA GLN A 261 3.39 -27.23 -15.15
C GLN A 261 2.04 -27.81 -14.78
N LYS A 262 1.41 -27.27 -13.73
CA LYS A 262 0.06 -27.66 -13.29
C LYS A 262 -1.06 -26.93 -14.03
N GLU A 263 -0.72 -26.09 -15.00
CA GLU A 263 -1.66 -25.28 -15.77
C GLU A 263 -2.52 -24.34 -14.91
N TRP A 264 -2.07 -23.99 -13.70
CA TRP A 264 -2.77 -23.07 -12.81
C TRP A 264 -2.58 -21.60 -13.24
N ILE A 265 -1.45 -21.30 -13.87
CA ILE A 265 -1.14 -19.99 -14.44
C ILE A 265 -0.49 -20.14 -15.82
N THR A 266 -0.61 -19.12 -16.63
CA THR A 266 0.11 -19.03 -17.91
C THR A 266 1.49 -18.39 -17.69
N ALA A 267 2.51 -18.90 -18.38
CA ALA A 267 3.85 -18.33 -18.32
C ALA A 267 3.85 -16.86 -18.78
N ASN A 268 4.48 -16.00 -17.97
CA ASN A 268 4.68 -14.59 -18.31
C ASN A 268 6.18 -14.37 -18.57
N PRO A 269 6.56 -13.95 -19.79
CA PRO A 269 7.97 -13.72 -20.12
C PRO A 269 8.69 -12.70 -19.23
N LYS A 270 7.93 -11.77 -18.64
CA LYS A 270 8.47 -10.74 -17.75
C LYS A 270 8.84 -11.23 -16.34
N MET A 271 8.43 -12.43 -15.95
CA MET A 271 8.73 -12.95 -14.61
C MET A 271 10.24 -13.12 -14.37
N GLN A 272 11.01 -13.40 -15.38
CA GLN A 272 12.48 -13.46 -15.27
C GLN A 272 13.09 -12.13 -14.79
N TYR A 273 12.54 -11.00 -15.23
CA TYR A 273 13.00 -9.67 -14.78
C TYR A 273 12.66 -9.44 -13.32
N ILE A 274 11.47 -9.87 -12.90
CA ILE A 274 11.04 -9.77 -11.49
C ILE A 274 11.96 -10.61 -10.60
N PHE A 275 12.29 -11.84 -11.00
CA PHE A 275 13.21 -12.68 -10.22
C PHE A 275 14.63 -12.11 -10.18
N SER A 276 15.13 -11.56 -11.30
CA SER A 276 16.42 -10.87 -11.32
C SER A 276 16.42 -9.65 -10.40
N PHE A 277 15.39 -8.84 -10.45
CA PHE A 277 15.25 -7.67 -9.59
C PHE A 277 15.19 -8.08 -8.11
N LEU A 278 14.42 -9.11 -7.76
CA LEU A 278 14.37 -9.61 -6.39
C LEU A 278 15.76 -10.06 -5.88
N ARG A 279 16.56 -10.73 -6.72
CA ARG A 279 17.92 -11.17 -6.35
C ARG A 279 18.90 -10.03 -6.17
N ASN A 280 18.82 -9.03 -7.04
CA ASN A 280 19.87 -8.01 -7.15
C ASN A 280 19.57 -6.76 -6.30
N ASP A 281 18.29 -6.43 -6.11
CA ASP A 281 17.87 -5.12 -5.59
C ASP A 281 16.98 -5.19 -4.36
N VAL A 282 16.40 -6.36 -4.04
CA VAL A 282 15.43 -6.49 -2.94
C VAL A 282 15.93 -7.41 -1.84
N ILE A 283 16.40 -8.61 -2.19
CA ILE A 283 16.74 -9.65 -1.21
C ILE A 283 18.24 -9.70 -0.96
N PHE A 284 18.64 -9.26 0.21
CA PHE A 284 20.04 -9.24 0.64
C PHE A 284 20.20 -10.09 1.92
N PRO A 285 20.68 -11.36 1.81
CA PRO A 285 20.79 -12.26 2.94
C PRO A 285 21.65 -11.75 4.09
N GLU A 286 22.62 -10.89 3.80
CA GLU A 286 23.55 -10.27 4.75
C GLU A 286 23.00 -9.07 5.50
N LYS A 287 21.84 -8.55 5.07
CA LYS A 287 21.22 -7.38 5.69
C LYS A 287 20.32 -7.75 6.86
N THR A 288 20.23 -6.85 7.82
CA THR A 288 19.13 -6.73 8.76
C THR A 288 18.19 -5.65 8.19
N PRO A 289 16.96 -5.90 7.99
CA PRO A 289 16.04 -6.92 8.48
C PRO A 289 16.12 -8.30 7.78
N SER A 290 15.38 -9.27 8.32
CA SER A 290 15.30 -10.62 7.78
C SER A 290 14.79 -10.67 6.32
N LEU A 291 15.05 -11.77 5.61
CA LEU A 291 14.56 -11.95 4.23
C LEU A 291 13.04 -11.83 4.12
N LYS A 292 12.31 -12.29 5.13
CA LYS A 292 10.86 -12.14 5.21
C LYS A 292 10.42 -10.68 5.24
N GLU A 293 11.06 -9.89 6.04
CA GLU A 293 10.77 -8.45 6.20
C GLU A 293 11.14 -7.69 4.93
N GLN A 294 12.29 -7.99 4.31
CA GLN A 294 12.70 -7.42 3.03
C GLN A 294 11.66 -7.70 1.93
N LEU A 295 11.19 -8.94 1.81
CA LEU A 295 10.15 -9.28 0.83
C LEU A 295 8.82 -8.63 1.16
N SER A 296 8.45 -8.53 2.44
CA SER A 296 7.21 -7.85 2.85
C SER A 296 7.23 -6.36 2.51
N ALA A 297 8.35 -5.68 2.75
CA ALA A 297 8.54 -4.29 2.32
C ALA A 297 8.39 -4.13 0.80
N HIS A 298 9.06 -4.99 0.02
CA HIS A 298 8.93 -4.98 -1.42
C HIS A 298 7.47 -5.17 -1.88
N LEU A 299 6.72 -6.07 -1.24
CA LEU A 299 5.32 -6.31 -1.60
C LEU A 299 4.41 -5.11 -1.30
N LEU A 300 4.72 -4.29 -0.31
CA LEU A 300 4.02 -3.02 -0.06
C LEU A 300 4.31 -2.01 -1.18
N ASP A 301 5.56 -1.90 -1.59
CA ASP A 301 6.00 -0.91 -2.58
C ASP A 301 5.79 -1.32 -4.04
N ILE A 302 5.54 -2.60 -4.31
CA ILE A 302 5.47 -3.14 -5.69
C ILE A 302 4.46 -2.40 -6.58
N THR A 303 3.50 -1.70 -6.00
CA THR A 303 2.53 -0.90 -6.76
C THR A 303 3.09 0.42 -7.25
N THR A 304 4.20 0.87 -6.69
CA THR A 304 4.88 2.12 -7.05
C THR A 304 5.92 1.90 -8.13
N TYR A 305 6.41 0.66 -8.31
CA TYR A 305 7.43 0.34 -9.28
C TYR A 305 6.95 0.52 -10.72
N ARG A 306 7.84 1.05 -11.53
CA ARG A 306 7.73 1.14 -12.98
C ARG A 306 8.44 -0.08 -13.58
N GLU A 307 8.18 -0.33 -14.87
CA GLU A 307 8.87 -1.40 -15.59
C GLU A 307 10.40 -1.20 -15.60
N ALA A 308 10.86 0.06 -15.66
CA ALA A 308 12.27 0.40 -15.59
C ALA A 308 12.91 0.11 -14.23
N ASP A 309 12.13 0.18 -13.14
CA ASP A 309 12.62 -0.11 -11.80
C ASP A 309 12.80 -1.62 -11.57
N LEU A 310 12.11 -2.44 -12.38
CA LEU A 310 12.18 -3.92 -12.33
C LEU A 310 13.20 -4.52 -13.29
N CYS A 311 13.76 -3.71 -14.22
CA CYS A 311 14.63 -4.18 -15.28
C CYS A 311 15.95 -3.42 -15.23
N ASP A 312 17.04 -4.13 -15.01
CA ASP A 312 18.34 -3.69 -15.47
C ASP A 312 18.41 -3.91 -17.02
N SER A 313 19.09 -3.03 -17.73
CA SER A 313 19.31 -3.17 -19.18
C SER A 313 19.95 -4.52 -19.57
N SER A 314 20.75 -5.09 -18.68
CA SER A 314 21.35 -6.42 -18.85
C SER A 314 20.34 -7.57 -18.86
N CYS A 315 19.14 -7.35 -18.30
CA CYS A 315 18.06 -8.34 -18.25
C CYS A 315 17.16 -8.29 -19.49
N ILE A 316 17.29 -7.27 -20.35
CA ILE A 316 16.47 -7.11 -21.55
C ILE A 316 17.06 -8.01 -22.65
N THR A 317 16.33 -9.05 -23.00
CA THR A 317 16.74 -10.03 -24.02
C THR A 317 16.13 -9.74 -25.38
N GLU A 318 15.19 -8.81 -25.47
CA GLU A 318 14.57 -8.38 -26.73
C GLU A 318 15.54 -7.58 -27.58
N LYS A 319 15.55 -7.83 -28.88
CA LYS A 319 16.38 -7.07 -29.83
C LYS A 319 15.93 -5.62 -29.96
N VAL A 320 14.67 -5.33 -29.66
CA VAL A 320 14.08 -4.00 -29.68
C VAL A 320 13.25 -3.83 -28.41
N PHE A 321 13.63 -2.88 -27.59
CA PHE A 321 12.88 -2.48 -26.39
C PHE A 321 12.13 -1.18 -26.68
N VAL A 322 10.81 -1.19 -26.58
CA VAL A 322 9.95 -0.03 -26.81
C VAL A 322 9.37 0.44 -25.48
N SER A 323 9.67 1.67 -25.10
CA SER A 323 9.25 2.24 -23.83
C SER A 323 9.02 3.75 -23.92
N THR A 324 8.44 4.34 -22.89
CA THR A 324 8.44 5.80 -22.73
C THR A 324 9.76 6.26 -22.10
N VAL A 325 10.17 7.52 -22.35
CA VAL A 325 11.38 8.09 -21.75
C VAL A 325 11.36 8.00 -20.22
N HIS A 326 10.20 8.22 -19.60
CA HIS A 326 10.07 8.11 -18.15
C HIS A 326 10.26 6.68 -17.62
N LYS A 327 9.82 5.68 -18.37
CA LYS A 327 9.98 4.27 -17.99
C LYS A 327 11.37 3.73 -18.28
N ALA A 328 12.07 4.33 -19.24
CA ALA A 328 13.44 3.96 -19.60
C ALA A 328 14.51 4.72 -18.79
N LYS A 329 14.12 5.59 -17.86
CA LYS A 329 15.05 6.34 -17.01
C LYS A 329 15.92 5.38 -16.19
N GLY A 330 17.23 5.51 -16.29
CA GLY A 330 18.20 4.64 -15.60
C GLY A 330 18.62 3.41 -16.40
N LEU A 331 18.02 3.13 -17.57
CA LEU A 331 18.45 2.08 -18.49
C LEU A 331 19.46 2.64 -19.52
N GLU A 332 20.47 1.84 -19.85
CA GLU A 332 21.50 2.18 -20.84
C GLU A 332 21.42 1.24 -22.03
N PHE A 333 21.44 1.80 -23.24
CA PHE A 333 21.39 1.06 -24.50
C PHE A 333 22.46 1.57 -25.47
N GLU A 334 23.03 0.67 -26.29
CA GLU A 334 23.99 1.04 -27.33
C GLU A 334 23.37 1.95 -28.41
N ASN A 335 22.07 1.72 -28.71
CA ASN A 335 21.36 2.51 -29.72
C ASN A 335 19.99 2.90 -29.14
N VAL A 336 19.67 4.20 -29.18
CA VAL A 336 18.40 4.77 -28.72
C VAL A 336 17.77 5.55 -29.86
N ILE A 337 16.49 5.30 -30.13
CA ILE A 337 15.67 6.05 -31.06
C ILE A 337 14.55 6.73 -30.27
N ILE A 338 14.53 8.07 -30.26
CA ILE A 338 13.49 8.85 -29.62
C ILE A 338 12.52 9.31 -30.70
N PHE A 339 11.25 8.88 -30.60
CA PHE A 339 10.18 9.29 -31.48
C PHE A 339 9.62 10.64 -31.04
N GLU A 340 9.25 11.49 -32.02
CA GLU A 340 8.61 12.79 -31.78
C GLU A 340 9.38 13.71 -30.83
N ALA A 341 10.72 13.70 -30.95
CA ALA A 341 11.59 14.64 -30.24
C ALA A 341 11.46 16.05 -30.84
N THR A 342 10.27 16.64 -30.77
CA THR A 342 9.93 17.97 -31.26
C THR A 342 9.68 18.92 -30.10
N ASP A 343 9.96 20.22 -30.32
CA ASP A 343 9.73 21.25 -29.31
C ASP A 343 8.29 21.22 -28.76
N GLY A 344 8.16 21.21 -27.42
CA GLY A 344 6.89 21.14 -26.72
C GLY A 344 6.36 19.73 -26.47
N VAL A 345 6.89 18.71 -27.16
CA VAL A 345 6.61 17.30 -26.89
C VAL A 345 7.76 16.67 -26.10
N TYR A 346 9.00 16.93 -26.55
CA TYR A 346 10.20 16.54 -25.82
C TYR A 346 11.36 17.51 -26.15
N PRO A 347 11.91 18.19 -25.12
CA PRO A 347 11.43 18.25 -23.74
C PRO A 347 10.06 18.91 -23.58
N PHE A 348 9.29 18.48 -22.57
CA PHE A 348 7.97 19.06 -22.27
C PHE A 348 8.13 20.40 -21.56
N PHE A 349 7.64 21.47 -22.19
CA PHE A 349 7.74 22.82 -21.66
C PHE A 349 6.47 23.19 -20.87
N ASP A 350 6.48 23.00 -19.58
CA ASP A 350 5.48 23.59 -18.69
C ASP A 350 6.07 24.79 -17.96
N LYS A 351 5.90 26.00 -18.55
CA LYS A 351 6.25 27.32 -17.95
C LYS A 351 7.72 27.49 -17.47
N LYS A 352 8.67 26.76 -18.04
CA LYS A 352 10.09 26.90 -17.70
C LYS A 352 10.78 28.03 -18.45
N THR A 353 11.80 28.59 -17.84
CA THR A 353 12.67 29.57 -18.51
C THR A 353 13.51 28.88 -19.62
N PRO A 354 14.03 29.63 -20.62
CA PRO A 354 14.89 29.07 -21.66
C PRO A 354 16.15 28.35 -21.13
N GLU A 355 16.63 28.71 -19.94
CA GLU A 355 17.77 28.07 -19.29
C GLU A 355 17.38 26.73 -18.68
N GLU A 356 16.28 26.67 -17.93
CA GLU A 356 15.75 25.43 -17.36
C GLU A 356 15.34 24.41 -18.42
N ILE A 357 14.94 24.87 -19.61
CA ILE A 357 14.64 24.04 -20.77
C ILE A 357 15.92 23.38 -21.31
N ARG A 358 17.02 24.14 -21.41
CA ARG A 358 18.32 23.61 -21.87
C ARG A 358 18.93 22.61 -20.91
N GLU A 359 18.73 22.80 -19.60
CA GLU A 359 19.24 21.88 -18.58
C GLU A 359 18.38 20.60 -18.45
N SER A 360 17.15 20.61 -18.93
CA SER A 360 16.25 19.44 -18.89
C SER A 360 16.24 18.60 -20.17
N ALA A 361 16.93 19.04 -21.23
CA ALA A 361 17.09 18.34 -22.49
C ALA A 361 18.37 17.49 -22.51
#